data_bfa6323ca75d8968d207151281f58999
#
_entry.id   bfa6323ca75d8968d207151281f58999
#
_cell.length_a   1.000
_cell.length_b   1.000
_cell.length_c   1.000
_cell.angle_alpha   90.00
_cell.angle_beta   90.00
_cell.angle_gamma   90.00
#
_symmetry.space_group_name_H-M   'P 1'
#
loop_
_entity.id
_entity.type
_entity.pdbx_description
1 polymer ?
#
loop_
_entity_poly.entity_id
_entity_poly.type
_entity_poly.pdbx_seq_one_letter_code
_entity_poly.pdbx_strand_id
1 'polypeptide(L)'
;MNWRYIYIASVVGLSYVLFLSWNAEKEIKQEVAEATAINLNNSEQILPVGETEDFIEIENTKLIVKISPATGKIWEARLKEHTYLNKDNSQGVRLFGFDNATGFKFYLNSGFASQNQNFEVVSIQPTSVELVSIDGNIKKTISLKANDYELLIRDVWAGDLPVDLPTPYIAMYRTDGRALDARDNFFENSSYTGVAFNTPDEPYANSRLRSIDERIEYFQRGGWVAFIQKYFMAAILTPPDRVQALIALPPSPGSDTYVMGALSREVKASDFQSGIDHRVFLGPKIRSDLMSRASDLELTIDMGWFWFLAQPLMMLLSIINSFVGNWGVSILLLTVLVKLLLWPISAKGFSSMAKMRTAQPKLKEIQDRYKDDRTKLGTEMMALYKKEGINPAGGCFPLFLQMPVFIAFFFCLRESVELRHESFFFWIQDLSAPDPLFILPVLFAALMYLTQQLNPQPPGMDPTQAQIMKFMPVMIAVIFVIMPAGLVLYSVANSAISLVQQRAMYKKFGAPSSTV
;
A
#
# COMPACT_ATOMS: atom_id res chain seq x y z
N MET A 1 -21.13 -24.87 -35.47
CA MET A 1 -20.41 -23.55 -35.39
C MET A 1 -19.24 -23.73 -34.45
N ASN A 2 -18.01 -23.59 -34.97
CA ASN A 2 -16.79 -23.92 -34.19
C ASN A 2 -16.50 -22.84 -33.17
N TRP A 3 -16.62 -23.11 -31.89
CA TRP A 3 -16.38 -22.22 -30.77
C TRP A 3 -15.00 -21.50 -30.84
N ARG A 4 -14.03 -22.12 -31.51
CA ARG A 4 -12.68 -21.52 -31.74
C ARG A 4 -12.73 -20.23 -32.57
N TYR A 5 -13.61 -20.14 -33.57
CA TYR A 5 -13.74 -18.92 -34.39
C TYR A 5 -14.42 -17.78 -33.63
N ILE A 6 -15.34 -18.11 -32.72
CA ILE A 6 -16.00 -17.13 -31.86
C ILE A 6 -14.98 -16.55 -30.87
N TYR A 7 -14.13 -17.41 -30.31
CA TYR A 7 -13.06 -16.97 -29.38
C TYR A 7 -12.04 -16.07 -30.08
N ILE A 8 -11.58 -16.44 -31.28
CA ILE A 8 -10.63 -15.63 -32.08
C ILE A 8 -11.27 -14.31 -32.47
N ALA A 9 -12.52 -14.30 -32.93
CA ALA A 9 -13.23 -13.08 -33.26
C ALA A 9 -13.44 -12.16 -32.06
N SER A 10 -13.72 -12.72 -30.86
CA SER A 10 -13.85 -11.95 -29.62
C SER A 10 -12.52 -11.32 -29.18
N VAL A 11 -11.42 -12.08 -29.27
CA VAL A 11 -10.07 -11.57 -28.93
C VAL A 11 -9.65 -10.48 -29.90
N VAL A 12 -9.86 -10.67 -31.21
CA VAL A 12 -9.55 -9.66 -32.23
C VAL A 12 -10.42 -8.41 -32.08
N GLY A 13 -11.73 -8.59 -31.79
CA GLY A 13 -12.64 -7.46 -31.53
C GLY A 13 -12.25 -6.67 -30.27
N LEU A 14 -11.93 -7.35 -29.18
CA LEU A 14 -11.43 -6.68 -27.95
C LEU A 14 -10.10 -5.96 -28.18
N SER A 15 -9.15 -6.57 -28.89
CA SER A 15 -7.88 -5.94 -29.23
C SER A 15 -8.06 -4.69 -30.11
N TYR A 16 -9.03 -4.74 -31.03
CA TYR A 16 -9.35 -3.60 -31.90
C TYR A 16 -10.02 -2.46 -31.12
N VAL A 17 -10.94 -2.77 -30.21
CA VAL A 17 -11.55 -1.75 -29.32
C VAL A 17 -10.51 -1.11 -28.41
N LEU A 18 -9.60 -1.90 -27.84
CA LEU A 18 -8.49 -1.40 -27.03
C LEU A 18 -7.53 -0.52 -27.85
N PHE A 19 -7.26 -0.87 -29.09
CA PHE A 19 -6.43 -0.08 -29.99
C PHE A 19 -7.10 1.27 -30.36
N LEU A 20 -8.41 1.26 -30.60
CA LEU A 20 -9.16 2.49 -30.88
C LEU A 20 -9.24 3.41 -29.65
N SER A 21 -9.47 2.85 -28.46
CA SER A 21 -9.47 3.64 -27.22
C SER A 21 -8.11 4.25 -26.92
N TRP A 22 -7.03 3.51 -27.17
CA TRP A 22 -5.66 4.00 -27.00
C TRP A 22 -5.30 5.15 -27.98
N ASN A 23 -5.73 5.05 -29.25
CA ASN A 23 -5.50 6.12 -30.22
C ASN A 23 -6.35 7.38 -29.93
N ALA A 24 -7.60 7.22 -29.51
CA ALA A 24 -8.46 8.34 -29.11
C ALA A 24 -7.88 9.08 -27.87
N GLU A 25 -7.32 8.34 -26.92
CA GLU A 25 -6.66 8.90 -25.76
C GLU A 25 -5.37 9.68 -26.10
N LYS A 26 -4.64 9.25 -27.14
CA LYS A 26 -3.47 9.98 -27.64
C LYS A 26 -3.83 11.32 -28.31
N GLU A 27 -4.90 11.37 -29.11
CA GLU A 27 -5.33 12.60 -29.79
C GLU A 27 -5.80 13.67 -28.79
N ILE A 28 -6.57 13.27 -27.75
CA ILE A 28 -7.02 14.19 -26.69
C ILE A 28 -5.83 14.75 -25.90
N LYS A 29 -4.80 13.95 -25.64
CA LYS A 29 -3.58 14.39 -24.93
C LYS A 29 -2.74 15.39 -25.74
N GLN A 30 -2.74 15.34 -27.07
CA GLN A 30 -2.00 16.28 -27.89
C GLN A 30 -2.65 17.67 -27.98
N GLU A 31 -3.99 17.75 -27.98
CA GLU A 31 -4.72 19.02 -28.10
C GLU A 31 -4.64 19.86 -26.79
N VAL A 32 -4.51 19.20 -25.63
CA VAL A 32 -4.38 19.84 -24.31
C VAL A 32 -2.93 20.30 -24.03
N ALA A 33 -1.93 19.73 -24.68
CA ALA A 33 -0.51 20.02 -24.42
C ALA A 33 -0.04 21.39 -24.95
N GLU A 34 -0.74 22.00 -25.90
CA GLU A 34 -0.35 23.30 -26.51
C GLU A 34 -0.83 24.53 -25.70
N ALA A 35 -1.81 24.39 -24.80
CA ALA A 35 -2.32 25.50 -24.03
C ALA A 35 -1.64 25.54 -22.63
N THR A 36 -0.64 26.37 -22.50
CA THR A 36 -0.08 26.88 -21.24
C THR A 36 1.04 26.05 -20.61
N ALA A 37 2.21 26.07 -21.18
CA ALA A 37 3.46 25.68 -20.54
C ALA A 37 3.89 26.72 -19.48
N ILE A 38 3.35 26.63 -18.26
CA ILE A 38 4.00 27.27 -17.12
C ILE A 38 5.22 26.40 -16.79
N ASN A 39 6.39 26.93 -17.07
CA ASN A 39 7.64 26.20 -16.92
C ASN A 39 8.10 26.26 -15.45
N LEU A 40 7.57 25.40 -14.59
CA LEU A 40 8.02 25.27 -13.19
C LEU A 40 9.48 24.78 -13.10
N ASN A 41 10.00 24.19 -14.19
CA ASN A 41 11.38 23.71 -14.23
C ASN A 41 12.41 24.83 -14.44
N ASN A 42 12.02 26.00 -14.97
CA ASN A 42 12.96 27.13 -15.18
C ASN A 42 13.18 28.00 -13.94
N SER A 43 12.44 27.78 -12.85
CA SER A 43 12.68 28.49 -11.57
C SER A 43 13.80 27.86 -10.73
N GLU A 44 14.42 26.78 -11.22
CA GLU A 44 15.50 26.10 -10.51
C GLU A 44 16.88 26.42 -11.11
N GLN A 45 17.46 27.56 -10.77
CA GLN A 45 18.88 27.55 -10.47
C GLN A 45 19.01 26.86 -9.10
N ILE A 46 19.18 25.53 -9.12
CA ILE A 46 19.46 24.75 -7.92
C ILE A 46 20.86 25.14 -7.48
N LEU A 47 20.95 26.10 -6.57
CA LEU A 47 22.15 26.25 -5.79
C LEU A 47 22.34 24.91 -5.04
N PRO A 48 23.53 24.27 -5.11
CA PRO A 48 23.80 23.11 -4.28
C PRO A 48 23.46 23.51 -2.84
N VAL A 49 22.72 22.66 -2.12
CA VAL A 49 22.50 22.82 -0.68
C VAL A 49 23.89 22.76 -0.07
N GLY A 50 24.45 23.92 0.26
CA GLY A 50 25.75 24.01 0.93
C GLY A 50 25.59 23.37 2.31
N GLU A 51 26.61 22.64 2.76
CA GLU A 51 26.67 22.09 4.12
C GLU A 51 26.59 23.17 5.22
N THR A 52 26.51 24.45 4.84
CA THR A 52 26.57 25.65 5.69
C THR A 52 25.28 26.47 5.69
N GLU A 53 24.16 25.98 5.13
CA GLU A 53 22.89 26.71 5.21
C GLU A 53 22.29 26.54 6.62
N ASP A 54 22.16 27.64 7.37
CA ASP A 54 21.51 27.66 8.69
C ASP A 54 20.01 27.53 8.51
N PHE A 55 19.49 26.29 8.56
CA PHE A 55 18.05 26.02 8.47
C PHE A 55 17.29 26.52 9.70
N ILE A 56 16.13 27.11 9.49
CA ILE A 56 15.17 27.37 10.56
C ILE A 56 14.43 26.06 10.85
N GLU A 57 14.38 25.68 12.11
CA GLU A 57 13.64 24.52 12.59
C GLU A 57 12.39 24.96 13.33
N ILE A 58 11.23 24.44 12.91
CA ILE A 58 9.96 24.57 13.63
C ILE A 58 9.46 23.18 13.97
N GLU A 59 8.82 23.02 15.12
CA GLU A 59 8.35 21.72 15.56
C GLU A 59 7.03 21.79 16.33
N ASN A 60 6.28 20.70 16.23
CA ASN A 60 5.14 20.42 17.11
C ASN A 60 5.34 19.05 17.81
N THR A 61 4.29 18.47 18.38
CA THR A 61 4.37 17.15 19.02
C THR A 61 4.66 16.00 18.06
N LYS A 62 4.37 16.15 16.75
CA LYS A 62 4.42 15.08 15.74
C LYS A 62 5.47 15.27 14.66
N LEU A 63 5.80 16.52 14.32
CA LEU A 63 6.66 16.88 13.20
C LEU A 63 7.81 17.80 13.64
N ILE A 64 8.95 17.62 12.98
CA ILE A 64 10.06 18.57 12.91
C ILE A 64 10.23 18.96 11.44
N VAL A 65 10.29 20.25 11.14
CA VAL A 65 10.40 20.77 9.78
C VAL A 65 11.55 21.76 9.70
N LYS A 66 12.44 21.59 8.70
CA LYS A 66 13.55 22.50 8.41
C LYS A 66 13.30 23.30 7.15
N ILE A 67 13.43 24.58 7.26
CA ILE A 67 13.09 25.58 6.25
C ILE A 67 14.33 26.38 5.91
N SER A 68 14.60 26.57 4.62
CA SER A 68 15.64 27.50 4.15
C SER A 68 15.19 28.94 4.40
N PRO A 69 15.93 29.74 5.18
CA PRO A 69 15.58 31.13 5.42
C PRO A 69 15.63 31.97 4.13
N ALA A 70 16.56 31.66 3.25
CA ALA A 70 16.76 32.41 2.01
C ALA A 70 15.71 32.14 0.93
N THR A 71 15.19 30.90 0.85
CA THR A 71 14.30 30.50 -0.25
C THR A 71 12.89 30.14 0.19
N GLY A 72 12.65 30.00 1.51
CA GLY A 72 11.39 29.53 2.06
C GLY A 72 11.04 28.09 1.69
N LYS A 73 11.98 27.33 1.09
CA LYS A 73 11.78 25.91 0.73
C LYS A 73 11.83 25.05 1.98
N ILE A 74 11.01 24.01 2.00
CA ILE A 74 10.98 23.03 3.10
C ILE A 74 11.85 21.86 2.68
N TRP A 75 13.04 21.78 3.26
CA TRP A 75 14.06 20.80 2.90
C TRP A 75 14.01 19.52 3.71
N GLU A 76 13.52 19.56 4.93
CA GLU A 76 13.38 18.36 5.76
C GLU A 76 12.04 18.37 6.48
N ALA A 77 11.40 17.24 6.52
CA ALA A 77 10.25 16.98 7.36
C ALA A 77 10.41 15.60 7.99
N ARG A 78 10.38 15.54 9.32
CA ARG A 78 10.64 14.34 10.11
C ARG A 78 9.51 14.07 11.08
N LEU A 79 9.10 12.81 11.17
CA LEU A 79 8.11 12.33 12.14
C LEU A 79 8.78 12.11 13.51
N LYS A 80 8.14 12.54 14.59
CA LYS A 80 8.66 12.32 15.97
C LYS A 80 8.19 10.98 16.54
N GLU A 81 6.95 10.60 16.28
CA GLU A 81 6.32 9.38 16.83
C GLU A 81 6.70 8.10 16.05
N HIS A 82 7.18 8.22 14.83
CA HIS A 82 7.54 7.09 13.97
C HIS A 82 9.03 7.09 13.69
N THR A 83 9.74 6.10 14.22
CA THR A 83 11.18 5.95 14.08
C THR A 83 11.57 4.91 13.04
N TYR A 84 12.81 4.93 12.53
CA TYR A 84 13.27 3.89 11.58
C TYR A 84 13.42 2.52 12.22
N LEU A 85 13.96 2.48 13.45
CA LEU A 85 14.20 1.25 14.19
C LEU A 85 13.36 1.26 15.46
N ASN A 86 12.90 0.09 15.87
CA ASN A 86 12.30 -0.12 17.19
C ASN A 86 13.41 -0.16 18.26
N LYS A 87 14.10 0.95 18.47
CA LYS A 87 15.18 1.11 19.47
C LYS A 87 15.13 2.52 20.04
N ASP A 88 15.48 2.65 21.31
CA ASP A 88 15.71 3.94 21.93
C ASP A 88 16.78 4.72 21.16
N ASN A 89 16.58 6.01 20.97
CA ASN A 89 17.41 6.92 20.18
C ASN A 89 17.41 6.68 18.65
N SER A 90 16.46 5.92 18.11
CA SER A 90 16.28 5.87 16.65
C SER A 90 15.77 7.20 16.13
N GLN A 91 16.33 7.64 15.00
CA GLN A 91 15.86 8.87 14.35
C GLN A 91 14.44 8.68 13.81
N GLY A 92 13.64 9.73 13.85
CA GLY A 92 12.33 9.78 13.26
C GLY A 92 12.36 9.61 11.73
N VAL A 93 11.32 9.04 11.17
CA VAL A 93 11.20 8.83 9.71
C VAL A 93 11.19 10.17 8.98
N ARG A 94 12.06 10.33 7.98
CA ARG A 94 12.11 11.52 7.13
C ARG A 94 11.14 11.35 5.95
N LEU A 95 10.28 12.33 5.77
CA LEU A 95 9.37 12.43 4.63
C LEU A 95 9.94 13.32 3.53
N PHE A 96 10.55 14.46 3.92
CA PHE A 96 11.39 15.28 3.06
C PHE A 96 12.82 15.21 3.56
N GLY A 97 13.78 15.39 2.67
CA GLY A 97 15.18 15.43 3.04
C GLY A 97 16.11 15.37 1.83
N PHE A 98 17.39 15.45 2.10
CA PHE A 98 18.45 15.38 1.10
C PHE A 98 19.60 14.50 1.59
N ASP A 99 20.33 13.96 0.65
CA ASP A 99 21.57 13.22 0.88
C ASP A 99 22.59 13.63 -0.18
N ASN A 100 23.59 14.41 0.26
CA ASN A 100 24.62 14.93 -0.63
C ASN A 100 25.51 13.83 -1.24
N ALA A 101 25.66 12.67 -0.56
CA ALA A 101 26.49 11.57 -1.04
C ALA A 101 25.85 10.87 -2.25
N THR A 102 24.52 10.75 -2.30
CA THR A 102 23.78 10.12 -3.38
C THR A 102 23.16 11.09 -4.36
N GLY A 103 23.20 12.41 -4.05
CA GLY A 103 22.50 13.44 -4.83
C GLY A 103 20.99 13.43 -4.64
N PHE A 104 20.45 12.62 -3.73
CA PHE A 104 19.02 12.55 -3.48
C PHE A 104 18.49 13.83 -2.87
N LYS A 105 17.36 14.32 -3.39
CA LYS A 105 16.62 15.46 -2.87
C LYS A 105 15.13 15.18 -2.92
N PHE A 106 14.43 15.50 -1.84
CA PHE A 106 12.97 15.53 -1.79
C PHE A 106 12.54 16.69 -0.89
N TYR A 107 11.98 17.74 -1.49
CA TYR A 107 11.61 18.96 -0.79
C TYR A 107 10.32 19.56 -1.34
N LEU A 108 9.76 20.52 -0.62
CA LEU A 108 8.54 21.24 -0.99
C LEU A 108 8.84 22.72 -1.18
N ASN A 109 8.19 23.34 -2.16
CA ASN A 109 8.17 24.78 -2.37
C ASN A 109 6.77 25.27 -2.73
N SER A 110 6.45 26.49 -2.34
CA SER A 110 5.22 27.18 -2.75
C SER A 110 5.52 28.62 -3.14
N GLY A 111 4.59 29.28 -3.79
CA GLY A 111 4.70 30.71 -4.10
C GLY A 111 3.99 31.07 -5.40
N PHE A 112 4.56 32.05 -6.09
CA PHE A 112 4.02 32.59 -7.33
C PHE A 112 4.98 32.30 -8.49
N ALA A 113 4.46 31.68 -9.54
CA ALA A 113 5.28 31.28 -10.69
C ALA A 113 6.00 32.47 -11.32
N SER A 114 7.22 32.25 -11.81
CA SER A 114 8.08 33.26 -12.46
C SER A 114 8.53 34.43 -11.57
N GLN A 115 8.30 34.36 -10.25
CA GLN A 115 8.80 35.36 -9.34
C GLN A 115 10.07 34.86 -8.63
N ASN A 116 11.05 35.77 -8.46
CA ASN A 116 12.22 35.47 -7.65
C ASN A 116 11.81 35.48 -6.17
N GLN A 117 12.02 34.35 -5.50
CA GLN A 117 11.59 34.15 -4.12
C GLN A 117 12.81 34.03 -3.20
N ASN A 118 13.54 35.12 -3.06
CA ASN A 118 14.55 35.27 -2.00
C ASN A 118 13.92 36.02 -0.82
N PHE A 119 14.04 35.44 0.35
CA PHE A 119 13.38 35.92 1.57
C PHE A 119 14.35 36.37 2.65
N GLU A 120 13.84 37.21 3.54
CA GLU A 120 14.41 37.56 4.84
C GLU A 120 13.45 37.12 5.95
N VAL A 121 14.01 36.73 7.09
CA VAL A 121 13.23 36.24 8.23
C VAL A 121 12.69 37.44 9.01
N VAL A 122 11.36 37.44 9.19
CA VAL A 122 10.68 38.48 10.00
C VAL A 122 10.50 37.99 11.44
N SER A 123 10.01 36.80 11.63
CA SER A 123 9.79 36.23 12.97
C SER A 123 9.90 34.70 12.96
N ILE A 124 10.38 34.14 14.06
CA ILE A 124 10.46 32.71 14.30
C ILE A 124 9.73 32.41 15.61
N GLN A 125 8.81 31.47 15.55
CA GLN A 125 8.12 30.91 16.72
C GLN A 125 8.33 29.37 16.72
N PRO A 126 8.15 28.68 17.83
CA PRO A 126 8.37 27.22 17.89
C PRO A 126 7.63 26.42 16.82
N THR A 127 6.42 26.86 16.42
CA THR A 127 5.55 26.18 15.45
C THR A 127 5.35 26.95 14.16
N SER A 128 5.96 28.12 13.98
CA SER A 128 5.77 28.93 12.77
C SER A 128 6.94 29.84 12.46
N VAL A 129 7.10 30.18 11.19
CA VAL A 129 8.04 31.17 10.70
C VAL A 129 7.36 32.10 9.71
N GLU A 130 7.69 33.39 9.79
CA GLU A 130 7.29 34.41 8.84
C GLU A 130 8.48 34.90 8.04
N LEU A 131 8.35 34.90 6.73
CA LEU A 131 9.35 35.33 5.76
C LEU A 131 8.77 36.45 4.89
N VAL A 132 9.60 37.41 4.49
CA VAL A 132 9.24 38.45 3.53
C VAL A 132 10.27 38.45 2.42
N SER A 133 9.82 38.54 1.17
CA SER A 133 10.72 38.62 0.01
C SER A 133 11.57 39.91 0.10
N ILE A 134 12.81 39.88 -0.41
CA ILE A 134 13.76 41.02 -0.36
C ILE A 134 13.16 42.26 -1.00
N ASP A 135 12.31 42.11 -2.01
CA ASP A 135 11.58 43.19 -2.68
C ASP A 135 10.34 43.69 -1.90
N GLY A 136 10.00 43.03 -0.77
CA GLY A 136 8.84 43.33 0.05
C GLY A 136 7.47 42.92 -0.52
N ASN A 137 7.44 42.32 -1.70
CA ASN A 137 6.19 42.03 -2.40
C ASN A 137 5.48 40.76 -1.92
N ILE A 138 6.21 39.80 -1.36
CA ILE A 138 5.65 38.51 -0.97
C ILE A 138 5.91 38.28 0.52
N LYS A 139 4.84 37.99 1.27
CA LYS A 139 4.91 37.50 2.64
C LYS A 139 4.52 36.03 2.67
N LYS A 140 5.41 35.19 3.20
CA LYS A 140 5.19 33.75 3.35
C LYS A 140 5.15 33.40 4.83
N THR A 141 4.09 32.72 5.26
CA THR A 141 3.97 32.18 6.62
C THR A 141 3.91 30.66 6.53
N ILE A 142 4.81 29.98 7.22
CA ILE A 142 4.85 28.51 7.31
C ILE A 142 4.56 28.14 8.76
N SER A 143 3.56 27.29 9.00
CA SER A 143 3.16 26.94 10.35
C SER A 143 2.75 25.46 10.46
N LEU A 144 2.96 24.86 11.62
CA LEU A 144 2.53 23.52 11.97
C LEU A 144 1.26 23.61 12.82
N LYS A 145 0.25 22.86 12.43
CA LYS A 145 -0.97 22.73 13.23
C LYS A 145 -0.67 21.97 14.52
N ALA A 146 -1.18 22.46 15.64
CA ALA A 146 -0.93 21.86 16.94
C ALA A 146 -1.38 20.40 17.00
N ASN A 147 -0.49 19.52 17.49
CA ASN A 147 -0.74 18.07 17.65
C ASN A 147 -1.26 17.37 16.37
N ASP A 148 -0.76 17.78 15.21
CA ASP A 148 -1.22 17.27 13.91
C ASP A 148 -0.03 17.04 12.96
N TYR A 149 -0.27 16.26 11.90
CA TYR A 149 0.64 16.01 10.78
C TYR A 149 0.43 17.01 9.63
N GLU A 150 -0.22 18.13 9.88
CA GLU A 150 -0.55 19.11 8.85
C GLU A 150 0.37 20.34 8.93
N LEU A 151 0.98 20.65 7.80
CA LEU A 151 1.76 21.85 7.53
C LEU A 151 0.90 22.82 6.75
N LEU A 152 0.81 24.05 7.21
CA LEU A 152 0.08 25.15 6.58
C LEU A 152 1.06 26.17 6.04
N ILE A 153 0.89 26.54 4.78
CA ILE A 153 1.69 27.58 4.13
C ILE A 153 0.73 28.63 3.58
N ARG A 154 0.99 29.88 3.91
CA ARG A 154 0.22 31.02 3.42
C ARG A 154 1.12 31.98 2.70
N ASP A 155 0.85 32.18 1.41
CA ASP A 155 1.54 33.11 0.53
C ASP A 155 0.65 34.33 0.26
N VAL A 156 1.10 35.51 0.63
CA VAL A 156 0.36 36.78 0.49
C VAL A 156 1.15 37.71 -0.41
N TRP A 157 0.48 38.35 -1.37
CA TRP A 157 1.07 39.43 -2.14
C TRP A 157 0.85 40.75 -1.39
N ALA A 158 1.91 41.33 -0.83
CA ALA A 158 1.86 42.55 -0.01
C ALA A 158 2.08 43.85 -0.79
N GLY A 159 2.73 43.78 -1.95
CA GLY A 159 3.00 44.93 -2.82
C GLY A 159 1.90 45.20 -3.85
N ASP A 160 2.20 46.07 -4.81
CA ASP A 160 1.32 46.33 -5.92
C ASP A 160 1.22 45.10 -6.84
N LEU A 161 0.02 44.73 -7.23
CA LEU A 161 -0.17 43.58 -8.10
C LEU A 161 0.32 43.86 -9.53
N PRO A 162 1.06 42.96 -10.14
CA PRO A 162 1.45 43.08 -11.53
C PRO A 162 0.24 42.99 -12.46
N VAL A 163 0.36 43.58 -13.66
CA VAL A 163 -0.69 43.56 -14.68
C VAL A 163 -1.03 42.11 -15.06
N ASP A 164 -0.01 41.27 -15.25
CA ASP A 164 -0.16 39.85 -15.46
C ASP A 164 0.02 39.13 -14.12
N LEU A 165 -1.10 38.67 -13.57
CA LEU A 165 -1.10 37.98 -12.29
C LEU A 165 -0.35 36.65 -12.38
N PRO A 166 0.67 36.42 -11.52
CA PRO A 166 1.41 35.17 -11.53
C PRO A 166 0.56 34.01 -11.01
N THR A 167 0.78 32.81 -11.49
CA THR A 167 0.06 31.63 -11.04
C THR A 167 0.57 31.18 -9.67
N PRO A 168 -0.30 31.13 -8.63
CA PRO A 168 0.09 30.53 -7.34
C PRO A 168 0.28 29.03 -7.51
N TYR A 169 1.32 28.49 -6.87
CA TYR A 169 1.62 27.06 -6.92
C TYR A 169 2.12 26.53 -5.57
N ILE A 170 1.97 25.23 -5.41
CA ILE A 170 2.68 24.43 -4.42
C ILE A 170 3.14 23.14 -5.08
N ALA A 171 4.40 22.78 -4.89
CA ALA A 171 4.97 21.61 -5.55
C ALA A 171 6.02 20.90 -4.70
N MET A 172 6.05 19.59 -4.80
CA MET A 172 7.08 18.69 -4.29
C MET A 172 8.05 18.36 -5.42
N TYR A 173 9.33 18.41 -5.11
CA TYR A 173 10.45 18.17 -6.03
C TYR A 173 11.24 16.98 -5.55
N ARG A 174 11.37 15.94 -6.38
CA ARG A 174 12.06 14.71 -5.99
C ARG A 174 12.96 14.20 -7.10
N THR A 175 14.22 13.92 -6.75
CA THR A 175 15.12 13.16 -7.63
C THR A 175 14.73 11.69 -7.66
N ASP A 176 14.93 11.02 -8.81
CA ASP A 176 14.77 9.57 -8.90
C ASP A 176 15.91 8.89 -8.14
N GLY A 177 15.61 8.44 -6.95
CA GLY A 177 16.55 7.74 -6.07
C GLY A 177 15.82 6.83 -5.09
N ARG A 178 16.58 5.97 -4.41
CA ARG A 178 16.04 5.23 -3.27
C ARG A 178 15.65 6.22 -2.17
N ALA A 179 14.58 5.94 -1.44
CA ALA A 179 14.25 6.74 -0.26
C ALA A 179 15.48 6.81 0.66
N LEU A 180 15.72 7.99 1.25
CA LEU A 180 16.89 8.31 2.09
C LEU A 180 17.24 7.25 3.13
N ASP A 181 16.28 6.45 3.53
CA ASP A 181 16.39 5.49 4.62
C ASP A 181 15.66 4.17 4.29
N ALA A 182 15.60 3.80 3.01
CA ALA A 182 15.01 2.52 2.62
C ALA A 182 15.85 1.38 3.23
N ARG A 183 15.27 0.64 4.16
CA ARG A 183 15.84 -0.64 4.57
C ARG A 183 15.90 -1.53 3.34
N ASP A 184 17.00 -2.26 3.14
CA ASP A 184 17.11 -3.32 2.13
C ASP A 184 16.22 -4.52 2.50
N ASN A 185 14.93 -4.27 2.66
CA ASN A 185 13.92 -5.27 2.95
C ASN A 185 13.06 -5.48 1.71
N PHE A 186 13.06 -6.72 1.20
CA PHE A 186 12.30 -7.10 0.01
C PHE A 186 10.83 -6.64 0.07
N PHE A 187 10.19 -6.70 1.25
CA PHE A 187 8.79 -6.31 1.42
C PHE A 187 8.56 -4.81 1.48
N GLU A 188 9.52 -4.02 1.94
CA GLU A 188 9.44 -2.56 1.89
C GLU A 188 9.61 -2.07 0.46
N ASN A 189 10.54 -2.67 -0.28
CA ASN A 189 10.81 -2.33 -1.67
C ASN A 189 9.69 -2.80 -2.65
N SER A 190 8.86 -3.76 -2.26
CA SER A 190 7.78 -4.28 -3.11
C SER A 190 6.46 -3.50 -3.00
N SER A 191 6.33 -2.60 -2.02
CA SER A 191 5.17 -1.73 -1.90
C SER A 191 5.20 -0.62 -2.94
N TYR A 192 4.01 -0.12 -3.31
CA TYR A 192 3.93 0.97 -4.26
C TYR A 192 4.61 2.23 -3.71
N THR A 193 5.49 2.82 -4.52
CA THR A 193 6.11 4.12 -4.27
C THR A 193 5.98 4.95 -5.53
N GLY A 194 5.33 6.10 -5.43
CA GLY A 194 5.06 6.95 -6.58
C GLY A 194 4.13 8.11 -6.26
N VAL A 195 3.61 8.73 -7.30
CA VAL A 195 2.63 9.80 -7.22
C VAL A 195 1.22 9.25 -7.36
N ALA A 196 0.28 9.84 -6.63
CA ALA A 196 -1.14 9.57 -6.79
C ALA A 196 -1.95 10.86 -6.76
N PHE A 197 -3.12 10.79 -7.37
CA PHE A 197 -4.05 11.90 -7.53
C PHE A 197 -5.46 11.45 -7.18
N ASN A 198 -6.23 12.36 -6.63
CA ASN A 198 -7.68 12.30 -6.71
C ASN A 198 -8.11 13.03 -7.97
N THR A 199 -8.85 12.38 -8.86
CA THR A 199 -9.31 12.95 -10.13
C THR A 199 -10.83 12.87 -10.25
N PRO A 200 -11.46 13.66 -11.14
CA PRO A 200 -12.92 13.60 -11.33
C PRO A 200 -13.40 12.25 -11.83
N ASP A 201 -12.60 11.57 -12.65
CA ASP A 201 -12.96 10.31 -13.31
C ASP A 201 -12.58 9.10 -12.47
N GLU A 202 -11.47 9.21 -11.73
CA GLU A 202 -10.96 8.14 -10.87
C GLU A 202 -10.65 8.70 -9.47
N PRO A 203 -11.28 8.19 -8.41
CA PRO A 203 -11.01 8.62 -7.03
C PRO A 203 -9.54 8.42 -6.62
N TYR A 204 -8.84 7.52 -7.29
CA TYR A 204 -7.45 7.18 -7.05
C TYR A 204 -6.72 6.78 -8.34
N ALA A 205 -6.09 7.75 -8.99
CA ALA A 205 -5.16 7.53 -10.08
C ALA A 205 -3.72 7.52 -9.55
N ASN A 206 -2.87 6.61 -9.99
CA ASN A 206 -1.48 6.52 -9.52
C ASN A 206 -0.49 6.24 -10.65
N SER A 207 0.74 6.71 -10.49
CA SER A 207 1.84 6.48 -11.42
C SER A 207 3.17 6.36 -10.69
N ARG A 208 3.98 5.36 -11.07
CA ARG A 208 5.36 5.27 -10.57
C ARG A 208 6.17 6.43 -11.16
N LEU A 209 7.10 7.01 -10.38
CA LEU A 209 7.91 8.12 -10.87
C LEU A 209 8.58 7.81 -12.21
N ARG A 210 9.21 6.65 -12.35
CA ARG A 210 9.91 6.24 -13.59
C ARG A 210 9.01 5.99 -14.80
N SER A 211 7.70 5.94 -14.61
CA SER A 211 6.72 5.79 -15.70
C SER A 211 6.07 7.12 -16.09
N ILE A 212 6.55 8.23 -15.53
CA ILE A 212 6.12 9.58 -15.90
C ILE A 212 7.06 10.07 -17.00
N ASP A 213 6.72 9.80 -18.25
CA ASP A 213 7.48 10.22 -19.42
C ASP A 213 6.95 11.53 -20.01
N GLU A 214 5.69 11.86 -19.71
CA GLU A 214 4.98 13.05 -20.17
C GLU A 214 4.31 13.78 -19.01
N ARG A 215 3.91 15.04 -19.22
CA ARG A 215 3.16 15.83 -18.25
C ARG A 215 1.81 15.16 -17.97
N ILE A 216 1.54 14.86 -16.71
CA ILE A 216 0.22 14.47 -16.22
C ILE A 216 -0.43 15.72 -15.63
N GLU A 217 -1.67 16.02 -16.02
CA GLU A 217 -2.40 17.18 -15.53
C GLU A 217 -3.89 16.89 -15.45
N TYR A 218 -4.49 17.20 -14.29
CA TYR A 218 -5.92 17.06 -14.02
C TYR A 218 -6.49 18.38 -13.51
N PHE A 219 -7.52 18.90 -14.18
CA PHE A 219 -8.22 20.12 -13.77
C PHE A 219 -9.45 19.78 -12.95
N GLN A 220 -9.52 20.30 -11.71
CA GLN A 220 -10.67 20.04 -10.85
C GLN A 220 -10.80 21.06 -9.72
N ARG A 221 -11.97 21.05 -9.05
CA ARG A 221 -12.18 21.76 -7.79
C ARG A 221 -11.88 20.82 -6.62
N GLY A 222 -10.99 21.27 -5.73
CA GLY A 222 -10.54 20.42 -4.64
C GLY A 222 -9.68 19.24 -5.09
N GLY A 223 -9.65 18.17 -4.30
CA GLY A 223 -8.84 16.99 -4.52
C GLY A 223 -7.47 17.04 -3.85
N TRP A 224 -6.58 16.18 -4.28
CA TRP A 224 -5.23 16.10 -3.73
C TRP A 224 -4.25 15.47 -4.71
N VAL A 225 -2.97 15.79 -4.54
CA VAL A 225 -1.84 15.10 -5.15
C VAL A 225 -0.87 14.68 -4.06
N ALA A 226 -0.42 13.43 -4.08
CA ALA A 226 0.40 12.88 -3.04
C ALA A 226 1.58 12.09 -3.58
N PHE A 227 2.72 12.18 -2.89
CA PHE A 227 3.79 11.22 -2.99
C PHE A 227 3.59 10.14 -1.92
N ILE A 228 3.44 8.90 -2.35
CA ILE A 228 3.09 7.76 -1.51
C ILE A 228 4.28 6.83 -1.35
N GLN A 229 4.53 6.42 -0.10
CA GLN A 229 5.39 5.31 0.28
C GLN A 229 4.55 4.23 0.98
N LYS A 230 5.17 3.14 1.40
CA LYS A 230 4.48 2.02 2.06
C LYS A 230 3.59 2.47 3.23
N TYR A 231 4.17 3.10 4.23
CA TYR A 231 3.49 3.47 5.48
C TYR A 231 3.18 4.95 5.60
N PHE A 232 3.87 5.78 4.82
CA PHE A 232 3.86 7.24 4.96
C PHE A 232 3.57 7.91 3.63
N MET A 233 3.13 9.14 3.71
CA MET A 233 2.87 9.96 2.53
C MET A 233 3.12 11.45 2.79
N ALA A 234 3.36 12.18 1.71
CA ALA A 234 3.30 13.63 1.66
C ALA A 234 2.20 14.01 0.67
N ALA A 235 1.14 14.69 1.11
CA ALA A 235 0.00 15.03 0.27
C ALA A 235 -0.28 16.53 0.30
N ILE A 236 -0.43 17.13 -0.87
CA ILE A 236 -0.95 18.48 -1.05
C ILE A 236 -2.46 18.37 -1.15
N LEU A 237 -3.17 18.99 -0.19
CA LEU A 237 -4.61 19.00 -0.11
C LEU A 237 -5.14 20.31 -0.67
N THR A 238 -5.90 20.26 -1.75
CA THR A 238 -6.38 21.46 -2.40
C THR A 238 -7.76 21.88 -1.89
N PRO A 239 -8.03 23.19 -1.76
CA PRO A 239 -9.30 23.67 -1.27
C PRO A 239 -10.45 23.38 -2.26
N PRO A 240 -11.65 22.96 -1.78
CA PRO A 240 -12.75 22.53 -2.64
C PRO A 240 -13.42 23.66 -3.42
N ASP A 241 -13.21 24.91 -3.02
CA ASP A 241 -13.79 26.11 -3.61
C ASP A 241 -13.01 26.68 -4.79
N ARG A 242 -11.77 26.20 -5.03
CA ARG A 242 -10.88 26.70 -6.09
C ARG A 242 -10.61 25.64 -7.15
N VAL A 243 -10.49 26.10 -8.42
CA VAL A 243 -10.02 25.27 -9.51
C VAL A 243 -8.50 25.12 -9.41
N GLN A 244 -8.04 23.89 -9.43
CA GLN A 244 -6.63 23.54 -9.36
C GLN A 244 -6.27 22.69 -10.59
N ALA A 245 -5.04 22.86 -11.07
CA ALA A 245 -4.41 21.89 -11.94
C ALA A 245 -3.47 21.03 -11.07
N LEU A 246 -3.85 19.78 -10.85
CA LEU A 246 -2.97 18.79 -10.22
C LEU A 246 -2.01 18.26 -11.28
N ILE A 247 -0.70 18.33 -11.01
CA ILE A 247 0.32 18.01 -12.00
C ILE A 247 1.35 17.01 -11.50
N ALA A 248 1.89 16.21 -12.44
CA ALA A 248 3.19 15.57 -12.31
C ALA A 248 3.97 15.75 -13.61
N LEU A 249 5.23 16.15 -13.46
CA LEU A 249 6.13 16.45 -14.58
C LEU A 249 7.32 15.50 -14.53
N PRO A 250 7.74 14.97 -15.69
CA PRO A 250 9.01 14.25 -15.82
C PRO A 250 10.19 15.20 -15.60
N PRO A 251 11.40 14.66 -15.37
CA PRO A 251 12.61 15.45 -15.32
C PRO A 251 12.85 16.23 -16.62
N SER A 252 13.22 17.50 -16.50
CA SER A 252 13.66 18.31 -17.65
C SER A 252 14.99 17.81 -18.21
N PRO A 253 15.32 18.10 -19.48
CA PRO A 253 16.63 17.80 -20.04
C PRO A 253 17.76 18.37 -19.18
N GLY A 254 18.64 17.48 -18.67
CA GLY A 254 19.75 17.85 -17.79
C GLY A 254 19.42 17.88 -16.29
N SER A 255 18.21 17.57 -15.90
CA SER A 255 17.76 17.38 -14.51
C SER A 255 17.35 15.93 -14.28
N ASP A 256 17.40 15.48 -13.03
CA ASP A 256 16.88 14.18 -12.59
C ASP A 256 15.65 14.34 -11.67
N THR A 257 15.11 15.56 -11.61
CA THR A 257 14.07 15.95 -10.64
C THR A 257 12.67 15.88 -11.24
N TYR A 258 11.83 15.05 -10.66
CA TYR A 258 10.38 15.01 -10.88
C TYR A 258 9.70 16.12 -10.09
N VAL A 259 8.67 16.73 -10.65
CA VAL A 259 7.86 17.76 -9.99
C VAL A 259 6.42 17.27 -9.89
N MET A 260 5.82 17.35 -8.73
CA MET A 260 4.41 17.04 -8.52
C MET A 260 3.76 18.10 -7.62
N GLY A 261 2.58 18.57 -7.97
CA GLY A 261 1.99 19.66 -7.21
C GLY A 261 0.62 20.09 -7.70
N ALA A 262 0.23 21.28 -7.24
CA ALA A 262 -1.00 21.94 -7.60
C ALA A 262 -0.74 23.38 -8.03
N LEU A 263 -1.36 23.78 -9.13
CA LEU A 263 -1.37 25.14 -9.66
C LEU A 263 -2.76 25.71 -9.46
N SER A 264 -2.88 26.83 -8.76
CA SER A 264 -4.16 27.50 -8.60
C SER A 264 -4.57 28.20 -9.91
N ARG A 265 -5.78 27.92 -10.36
CA ARG A 265 -6.38 28.52 -11.55
C ARG A 265 -7.53 29.46 -11.16
N GLU A 266 -7.93 30.36 -12.03
CA GLU A 266 -9.06 31.28 -11.81
C GLU A 266 -8.92 32.10 -10.49
N VAL A 267 -7.69 32.51 -10.13
CA VAL A 267 -7.41 33.28 -8.92
C VAL A 267 -7.70 34.74 -9.17
N LYS A 268 -8.48 35.36 -8.29
CA LYS A 268 -8.82 36.79 -8.35
C LYS A 268 -7.72 37.65 -7.70
N ALA A 269 -7.61 38.91 -8.12
CA ALA A 269 -6.67 39.85 -7.52
C ALA A 269 -6.85 39.97 -5.99
N SER A 270 -8.09 39.92 -5.50
CA SER A 270 -8.38 39.94 -4.06
C SER A 270 -7.77 38.77 -3.30
N ASP A 271 -7.63 37.61 -3.93
CA ASP A 271 -7.10 36.40 -3.28
C ASP A 271 -5.59 36.52 -3.03
N PHE A 272 -4.87 37.23 -3.88
CA PHE A 272 -3.43 37.50 -3.68
C PHE A 272 -3.18 38.33 -2.43
N GLN A 273 -4.02 39.35 -2.20
CA GLN A 273 -3.90 40.22 -1.01
C GLN A 273 -4.43 39.55 0.26
N SER A 274 -5.50 38.74 0.16
CA SER A 274 -6.04 37.98 1.29
C SER A 274 -5.19 36.79 1.68
N GLY A 275 -4.40 36.29 0.75
CA GLY A 275 -3.49 35.16 0.91
C GLY A 275 -4.00 33.85 0.29
N ILE A 276 -3.04 33.09 -0.24
CA ILE A 276 -3.24 31.77 -0.80
C ILE A 276 -2.81 30.74 0.24
N ASP A 277 -3.76 29.98 0.75
CA ASP A 277 -3.49 28.95 1.74
C ASP A 277 -3.25 27.60 1.06
N HIS A 278 -2.17 26.96 1.47
CA HIS A 278 -1.80 25.61 1.07
C HIS A 278 -1.76 24.70 2.28
N ARG A 279 -2.36 23.52 2.15
CA ARG A 279 -2.40 22.49 3.19
C ARG A 279 -1.58 21.29 2.73
N VAL A 280 -0.65 20.85 3.54
CA VAL A 280 0.20 19.69 3.25
C VAL A 280 0.12 18.70 4.41
N PHE A 281 -0.32 17.50 4.12
CA PHE A 281 -0.30 16.41 5.07
C PHE A 281 1.03 15.67 4.97
N LEU A 282 1.72 15.50 6.08
CA LEU A 282 3.03 14.84 6.19
C LEU A 282 2.96 13.78 7.29
N GLY A 283 2.51 12.58 6.96
CA GLY A 283 2.24 11.63 8.03
C GLY A 283 2.05 10.18 7.63
N PRO A 284 1.68 9.37 8.63
CA PRO A 284 1.37 7.95 8.44
C PRO A 284 0.03 7.75 7.73
N LYS A 285 -0.07 6.68 6.95
CA LYS A 285 -1.30 6.28 6.27
C LYS A 285 -2.26 5.57 7.24
N ILE A 286 -2.80 6.31 8.21
CA ILE A 286 -3.83 5.81 9.13
C ILE A 286 -5.20 6.10 8.51
N ARG A 287 -5.98 5.04 8.23
CA ARG A 287 -7.23 5.14 7.49
C ARG A 287 -8.21 6.18 8.07
N SER A 288 -8.48 6.14 9.36
CA SER A 288 -9.43 7.06 10.03
C SER A 288 -8.98 8.52 9.93
N ASP A 289 -7.67 8.77 9.99
CA ASP A 289 -7.10 10.10 9.86
C ASP A 289 -7.22 10.60 8.42
N LEU A 290 -6.84 9.78 7.44
CA LEU A 290 -6.90 10.14 6.01
C LEU A 290 -8.34 10.47 5.56
N MET A 291 -9.34 9.66 5.96
CA MET A 291 -10.77 9.91 5.66
C MET A 291 -11.26 11.26 6.18
N SER A 292 -10.71 11.76 7.27
CA SER A 292 -11.10 13.05 7.86
C SER A 292 -10.50 14.26 7.15
N ARG A 293 -9.45 14.08 6.33
CA ARG A 293 -8.67 15.16 5.71
C ARG A 293 -9.10 15.53 4.32
N ALA A 294 -9.37 14.54 3.48
CA ALA A 294 -9.85 14.72 2.11
C ALA A 294 -10.59 13.46 1.64
N SER A 295 -11.52 13.64 0.71
CA SER A 295 -12.25 12.53 0.10
C SER A 295 -11.28 11.60 -0.62
N ASP A 296 -11.49 10.30 -0.43
CA ASP A 296 -10.75 9.22 -1.11
C ASP A 296 -9.23 9.17 -0.82
N LEU A 297 -8.74 9.98 0.14
CA LEU A 297 -7.32 9.97 0.52
C LEU A 297 -6.92 8.63 1.16
N GLU A 298 -7.84 7.93 1.80
CA GLU A 298 -7.64 6.59 2.37
C GLU A 298 -7.40 5.51 1.31
N LEU A 299 -7.74 5.75 0.04
CA LEU A 299 -7.46 4.83 -1.06
C LEU A 299 -5.95 4.72 -1.35
N THR A 300 -5.15 5.63 -0.81
CA THR A 300 -3.68 5.54 -0.84
C THR A 300 -3.12 4.36 -0.05
N ILE A 301 -3.94 3.74 0.82
CA ILE A 301 -3.60 2.49 1.49
C ILE A 301 -3.94 1.34 0.52
N ASP A 302 -2.90 0.76 -0.09
CA ASP A 302 -3.07 -0.32 -1.08
C ASP A 302 -3.52 -1.62 -0.41
N MET A 303 -4.82 -1.84 -0.37
CA MET A 303 -5.44 -3.08 0.15
C MET A 303 -5.49 -4.20 -0.91
N GLY A 304 -4.88 -4.01 -2.08
CA GLY A 304 -4.83 -4.98 -3.16
C GLY A 304 -6.19 -5.32 -3.75
N TRP A 305 -6.22 -6.36 -4.56
CA TRP A 305 -7.43 -6.78 -5.29
C TRP A 305 -8.60 -7.20 -4.38
N PHE A 306 -8.31 -7.66 -3.17
CA PHE A 306 -9.32 -8.03 -2.18
C PHE A 306 -9.62 -6.91 -1.17
N TRP A 307 -9.51 -5.63 -1.58
CA TRP A 307 -9.75 -4.47 -0.74
C TRP A 307 -11.11 -4.51 -0.02
N PHE A 308 -12.17 -4.98 -0.72
CA PHE A 308 -13.53 -5.10 -0.17
C PHE A 308 -13.62 -6.09 1.01
N LEU A 309 -12.65 -6.99 1.14
CA LEU A 309 -12.52 -7.93 2.26
C LEU A 309 -11.46 -7.45 3.26
N ALA A 310 -10.37 -6.85 2.79
CA ALA A 310 -9.28 -6.35 3.63
C ALA A 310 -9.71 -5.17 4.50
N GLN A 311 -10.51 -4.24 3.96
CA GLN A 311 -11.01 -3.08 4.72
C GLN A 311 -11.88 -3.47 5.93
N PRO A 312 -12.93 -4.32 5.81
CA PRO A 312 -13.68 -4.79 6.97
C PRO A 312 -12.81 -5.55 7.98
N LEU A 313 -11.83 -6.34 7.51
CA LEU A 313 -10.90 -7.04 8.41
C LEU A 313 -10.04 -6.07 9.21
N MET A 314 -9.51 -5.02 8.57
CA MET A 314 -8.74 -3.98 9.25
C MET A 314 -9.60 -3.20 10.26
N MET A 315 -10.83 -2.86 9.87
CA MET A 315 -11.77 -2.19 10.78
C MET A 315 -12.06 -3.05 12.01
N LEU A 316 -12.35 -4.34 11.83
CA LEU A 316 -12.58 -5.27 12.93
C LEU A 316 -11.32 -5.45 13.79
N LEU A 317 -10.15 -5.54 13.16
CA LEU A 317 -8.88 -5.64 13.86
C LEU A 317 -8.63 -4.42 14.77
N SER A 318 -8.88 -3.21 14.26
CA SER A 318 -8.76 -1.97 15.03
C SER A 318 -9.76 -1.90 16.17
N ILE A 319 -11.02 -2.33 15.95
CA ILE A 319 -12.04 -2.42 17.00
C ILE A 319 -11.60 -3.39 18.10
N ILE A 320 -11.14 -4.58 17.73
CA ILE A 320 -10.67 -5.57 18.72
C ILE A 320 -9.48 -4.99 19.51
N ASN A 321 -8.54 -4.34 18.80
CA ASN A 321 -7.36 -3.75 19.43
C ASN A 321 -7.71 -2.62 20.40
N SER A 322 -8.75 -1.84 20.16
CA SER A 322 -9.21 -0.78 21.09
C SER A 322 -9.65 -1.33 22.44
N PHE A 323 -10.07 -2.60 22.52
CA PHE A 323 -10.43 -3.27 23.77
C PHE A 323 -9.28 -4.04 24.40
N VAL A 324 -8.39 -4.61 23.57
CA VAL A 324 -7.35 -5.54 24.03
C VAL A 324 -6.01 -4.84 24.27
N GLY A 325 -5.71 -3.76 23.51
CA GLY A 325 -4.46 -3.01 23.62
C GLY A 325 -3.21 -3.77 23.16
N ASN A 326 -3.37 -4.87 22.39
CA ASN A 326 -2.26 -5.63 21.82
C ASN A 326 -2.63 -6.16 20.43
N TRP A 327 -1.91 -5.71 19.40
CA TRP A 327 -2.19 -6.06 18.02
C TRP A 327 -2.03 -7.55 17.72
N GLY A 328 -1.05 -8.23 18.31
CA GLY A 328 -0.86 -9.67 18.12
C GLY A 328 -2.02 -10.49 18.68
N VAL A 329 -2.52 -10.14 19.87
CA VAL A 329 -3.73 -10.77 20.46
C VAL A 329 -4.95 -10.45 19.58
N SER A 330 -5.05 -9.25 19.07
CA SER A 330 -6.14 -8.84 18.18
C SER A 330 -6.16 -9.66 16.88
N ILE A 331 -4.99 -9.95 16.31
CA ILE A 331 -4.85 -10.84 15.13
C ILE A 331 -5.36 -12.25 15.48
N LEU A 332 -5.00 -12.78 16.64
CA LEU A 332 -5.46 -14.11 17.09
C LEU A 332 -6.99 -14.15 17.27
N LEU A 333 -7.57 -13.16 17.94
CA LEU A 333 -9.01 -13.07 18.17
C LEU A 333 -9.78 -12.89 16.85
N LEU A 334 -9.30 -12.02 15.95
CA LEU A 334 -9.92 -11.85 14.65
C LEU A 334 -9.84 -13.15 13.83
N THR A 335 -8.73 -13.88 13.91
CA THR A 335 -8.60 -15.20 13.25
C THR A 335 -9.64 -16.19 13.76
N VAL A 336 -9.84 -16.26 15.08
CA VAL A 336 -10.89 -17.09 15.69
C VAL A 336 -12.27 -16.66 15.22
N LEU A 337 -12.57 -15.37 15.21
CA LEU A 337 -13.87 -14.82 14.76
C LEU A 337 -14.17 -15.21 13.32
N VAL A 338 -13.22 -14.98 12.41
CA VAL A 338 -13.35 -15.34 10.98
C VAL A 338 -13.54 -16.86 10.82
N LYS A 339 -12.80 -17.67 11.59
CA LYS A 339 -12.94 -19.13 11.58
C LYS A 339 -14.31 -19.58 12.06
N LEU A 340 -14.86 -18.97 13.10
CA LEU A 340 -16.21 -19.27 13.59
C LEU A 340 -17.27 -18.91 12.56
N LEU A 341 -17.14 -17.75 11.91
CA LEU A 341 -18.04 -17.31 10.84
C LEU A 341 -18.02 -18.28 9.65
N LEU A 342 -16.86 -18.75 9.26
CA LEU A 342 -16.67 -19.68 8.14
C LEU A 342 -16.82 -21.15 8.53
N TRP A 343 -17.10 -21.45 9.83
CA TRP A 343 -17.23 -22.81 10.34
C TRP A 343 -18.21 -23.67 9.55
N PRO A 344 -19.49 -23.25 9.29
CA PRO A 344 -20.45 -24.11 8.63
C PRO A 344 -20.03 -24.51 7.22
N ILE A 345 -19.30 -23.61 6.53
CA ILE A 345 -18.82 -23.86 5.18
C ILE A 345 -17.60 -24.79 5.22
N SER A 346 -16.64 -24.53 6.08
CA SER A 346 -15.43 -25.34 6.28
C SER A 346 -15.78 -26.77 6.75
N ALA A 347 -16.79 -26.91 7.62
CA ALA A 347 -17.23 -28.19 8.13
C ALA A 347 -17.75 -29.14 7.02
N LYS A 348 -18.44 -28.60 6.01
CA LYS A 348 -18.87 -29.39 4.83
C LYS A 348 -17.66 -29.93 4.04
N GLY A 349 -16.63 -29.11 3.85
CA GLY A 349 -15.38 -29.51 3.20
C GLY A 349 -14.65 -30.61 3.96
N PHE A 350 -14.43 -30.43 5.27
CA PHE A 350 -13.79 -31.44 6.13
C PHE A 350 -14.60 -32.73 6.24
N SER A 351 -15.94 -32.66 6.22
CA SER A 351 -16.80 -33.84 6.15
C SER A 351 -16.58 -34.63 4.88
N SER A 352 -16.48 -33.96 3.73
CA SER A 352 -16.17 -34.62 2.44
C SER A 352 -14.80 -35.29 2.44
N MET A 353 -13.79 -34.62 3.03
CA MET A 353 -12.45 -35.20 3.22
C MET A 353 -12.47 -36.44 4.13
N ALA A 354 -13.25 -36.41 5.21
CA ALA A 354 -13.39 -37.55 6.11
C ALA A 354 -13.98 -38.77 5.37
N LYS A 355 -15.04 -38.56 4.57
CA LYS A 355 -15.64 -39.63 3.74
C LYS A 355 -14.65 -40.15 2.69
N MET A 356 -13.87 -39.27 2.07
CA MET A 356 -12.83 -39.66 1.10
C MET A 356 -11.75 -40.55 1.76
N ARG A 357 -11.36 -40.24 2.99
CA ARG A 357 -10.38 -41.02 3.76
C ARG A 357 -10.92 -42.42 4.08
N THR A 358 -12.21 -42.58 4.44
CA THR A 358 -12.83 -43.90 4.66
C THR A 358 -12.95 -44.73 3.38
N ALA A 359 -13.10 -44.08 2.22
CA ALA A 359 -13.14 -44.74 0.93
C ALA A 359 -11.76 -45.08 0.33
N GLN A 360 -10.67 -44.63 0.92
CA GLN A 360 -9.31 -44.88 0.40
C GLN A 360 -8.98 -46.35 0.10
N PRO A 361 -9.27 -47.35 0.99
CA PRO A 361 -9.00 -48.75 0.65
C PRO A 361 -9.71 -49.22 -0.60
N LYS A 362 -10.98 -48.84 -0.77
CA LYS A 362 -11.78 -49.19 -1.98
C LYS A 362 -11.22 -48.50 -3.24
N LEU A 363 -10.76 -47.24 -3.10
CA LEU A 363 -10.12 -46.50 -4.19
C LEU A 363 -8.80 -47.16 -4.61
N LYS A 364 -8.02 -47.66 -3.66
CA LYS A 364 -6.79 -48.38 -3.94
C LYS A 364 -7.04 -49.70 -4.66
N GLU A 365 -8.07 -50.47 -4.28
CA GLU A 365 -8.47 -51.69 -5.00
C GLU A 365 -8.84 -51.40 -6.46
N ILE A 366 -9.61 -50.33 -6.72
CA ILE A 366 -9.95 -49.91 -8.08
C ILE A 366 -8.71 -49.52 -8.86
N GLN A 367 -7.80 -48.77 -8.23
CA GLN A 367 -6.55 -48.35 -8.85
C GLN A 367 -5.65 -49.54 -9.19
N ASP A 368 -5.53 -50.52 -8.31
CA ASP A 368 -4.75 -51.73 -8.54
C ASP A 368 -5.34 -52.62 -9.61
N ARG A 369 -6.69 -52.66 -9.72
CA ARG A 369 -7.41 -53.45 -10.70
C ARG A 369 -7.35 -52.89 -12.13
N TYR A 370 -7.33 -51.55 -12.26
CA TYR A 370 -7.43 -50.89 -13.57
C TYR A 370 -6.17 -50.04 -13.87
N LYS A 371 -4.98 -50.48 -13.40
CA LYS A 371 -3.68 -49.76 -13.58
C LYS A 371 -3.39 -49.41 -15.03
N ASP A 372 -3.72 -50.33 -15.96
CA ASP A 372 -3.36 -50.23 -17.37
C ASP A 372 -4.46 -49.57 -18.22
N ASP A 373 -5.66 -49.31 -17.65
CA ASP A 373 -6.77 -48.68 -18.34
C ASP A 373 -7.24 -47.42 -17.64
N ARG A 374 -6.62 -46.29 -17.98
CA ARG A 374 -6.91 -44.99 -17.38
C ARG A 374 -8.37 -44.54 -17.55
N THR A 375 -9.04 -44.96 -18.66
CA THR A 375 -10.43 -44.60 -18.93
C THR A 375 -11.38 -45.32 -17.98
N LYS A 376 -11.20 -46.64 -17.83
CA LYS A 376 -11.99 -47.45 -16.89
C LYS A 376 -11.67 -47.05 -15.44
N LEU A 377 -10.41 -46.78 -15.11
CA LEU A 377 -10.02 -46.30 -13.79
C LEU A 377 -10.82 -45.02 -13.42
N GLY A 378 -10.85 -44.02 -14.30
CA GLY A 378 -11.60 -42.79 -14.09
C GLY A 378 -13.11 -43.02 -13.91
N THR A 379 -13.68 -43.89 -14.74
CA THR A 379 -15.13 -44.22 -14.70
C THR A 379 -15.50 -44.92 -13.38
N GLU A 380 -14.76 -45.92 -12.98
CA GLU A 380 -15.02 -46.69 -11.75
C GLU A 380 -14.76 -45.85 -10.48
N MET A 381 -13.77 -45.00 -10.49
CA MET A 381 -13.53 -44.04 -9.41
C MET A 381 -14.71 -43.07 -9.26
N MET A 382 -15.20 -42.50 -10.37
CA MET A 382 -16.38 -41.61 -10.34
C MET A 382 -17.64 -42.31 -9.90
N ALA A 383 -17.83 -43.60 -10.31
CA ALA A 383 -18.93 -44.45 -9.85
C ALA A 383 -18.86 -44.69 -8.33
N LEU A 384 -17.67 -44.95 -7.78
CA LEU A 384 -17.49 -45.11 -6.34
C LEU A 384 -17.78 -43.80 -5.60
N TYR A 385 -17.29 -42.67 -6.07
CA TYR A 385 -17.58 -41.36 -5.46
C TYR A 385 -19.09 -41.08 -5.42
N LYS A 386 -19.79 -41.35 -6.52
CA LYS A 386 -21.23 -41.19 -6.60
C LYS A 386 -21.97 -42.13 -5.64
N LYS A 387 -21.52 -43.39 -5.53
CA LYS A 387 -22.09 -44.39 -4.62
C LYS A 387 -21.92 -44.03 -3.15
N GLU A 388 -20.73 -43.54 -2.77
CA GLU A 388 -20.40 -43.18 -1.37
C GLU A 388 -20.82 -41.73 -1.02
N GLY A 389 -21.41 -40.98 -1.96
CA GLY A 389 -21.81 -39.59 -1.77
C GLY A 389 -20.62 -38.66 -1.46
N ILE A 390 -19.48 -38.93 -2.10
CA ILE A 390 -18.24 -38.19 -1.93
C ILE A 390 -18.12 -37.14 -3.05
N ASN A 391 -17.90 -35.90 -2.69
CA ASN A 391 -17.54 -34.87 -3.66
C ASN A 391 -16.00 -34.73 -3.70
N PRO A 392 -15.32 -35.16 -4.78
CA PRO A 392 -13.87 -35.07 -4.87
C PRO A 392 -13.33 -33.62 -4.78
N ALA A 393 -14.13 -32.63 -5.24
CA ALA A 393 -13.79 -31.21 -5.10
C ALA A 393 -13.93 -30.69 -3.65
N GLY A 394 -14.62 -31.44 -2.76
CA GLY A 394 -14.79 -31.07 -1.36
C GLY A 394 -13.48 -31.01 -0.58
N GLY A 395 -12.46 -31.77 -1.01
CA GLY A 395 -11.15 -31.81 -0.37
C GLY A 395 -10.32 -30.53 -0.56
N CYS A 396 -10.42 -29.88 -1.68
CA CYS A 396 -9.71 -28.62 -1.95
C CYS A 396 -10.56 -27.37 -1.57
N PHE A 397 -11.85 -27.54 -1.28
CA PHE A 397 -12.77 -26.44 -1.00
C PHE A 397 -12.34 -25.54 0.18
N PRO A 398 -11.86 -26.09 1.34
CA PRO A 398 -11.34 -25.25 2.41
C PRO A 398 -10.16 -24.36 1.98
N LEU A 399 -9.31 -24.85 1.08
CA LEU A 399 -8.19 -24.07 0.54
C LEU A 399 -8.69 -22.91 -0.33
N PHE A 400 -9.64 -23.15 -1.22
CA PHE A 400 -10.22 -22.10 -2.07
C PHE A 400 -10.95 -21.02 -1.25
N LEU A 401 -11.64 -21.41 -0.18
CA LEU A 401 -12.29 -20.47 0.73
C LEU A 401 -11.28 -19.63 1.52
N GLN A 402 -10.16 -20.24 1.88
CA GLN A 402 -9.11 -19.61 2.69
C GLN A 402 -8.26 -18.61 1.89
N MET A 403 -8.05 -18.84 0.58
CA MET A 403 -7.16 -18.01 -0.24
C MET A 403 -7.57 -16.53 -0.28
N PRO A 404 -8.84 -16.15 -0.56
CA PRO A 404 -9.23 -14.74 -0.52
C PRO A 404 -9.04 -14.10 0.86
N VAL A 405 -9.36 -14.85 1.92
CA VAL A 405 -9.18 -14.37 3.30
C VAL A 405 -7.69 -14.19 3.62
N PHE A 406 -6.85 -15.14 3.22
CA PHE A 406 -5.40 -15.05 3.41
C PHE A 406 -4.81 -13.84 2.67
N ILE A 407 -5.19 -13.64 1.41
CA ILE A 407 -4.70 -12.52 0.61
C ILE A 407 -5.17 -11.19 1.20
N ALA A 408 -6.41 -11.10 1.65
CA ALA A 408 -6.94 -9.92 2.31
C ALA A 408 -6.19 -9.60 3.63
N PHE A 409 -5.92 -10.60 4.46
CA PHE A 409 -5.09 -10.45 5.66
C PHE A 409 -3.64 -10.06 5.31
N PHE A 410 -3.07 -10.65 4.26
CA PHE A 410 -1.74 -10.31 3.80
C PHE A 410 -1.62 -8.81 3.50
N PHE A 411 -2.51 -8.25 2.68
CA PHE A 411 -2.50 -6.81 2.39
C PHE A 411 -2.82 -5.97 3.63
N CYS A 412 -3.82 -6.36 4.41
CA CYS A 412 -4.21 -5.68 5.64
C CYS A 412 -3.02 -5.53 6.61
N LEU A 413 -2.32 -6.62 6.92
CA LEU A 413 -1.22 -6.60 7.88
C LEU A 413 0.08 -6.01 7.30
N ARG A 414 0.29 -6.14 5.99
CA ARG A 414 1.47 -5.64 5.32
C ARG A 414 1.48 -4.12 5.19
N GLU A 415 0.34 -3.52 4.85
CA GLU A 415 0.21 -2.08 4.57
C GLU A 415 -0.18 -1.25 5.82
N SER A 416 -0.48 -1.91 6.94
CA SER A 416 -0.86 -1.22 8.18
C SER A 416 0.34 -0.61 8.89
N VAL A 417 0.37 0.71 8.97
CA VAL A 417 1.36 1.44 9.76
C VAL A 417 1.19 1.19 11.26
N GLU A 418 -0.03 0.90 11.69
CA GLU A 418 -0.40 0.63 13.09
C GLU A 418 0.28 -0.61 13.68
N LEU A 419 0.71 -1.54 12.82
CA LEU A 419 1.43 -2.75 13.23
C LEU A 419 2.95 -2.54 13.30
N ARG A 420 3.43 -1.39 12.80
CA ARG A 420 4.84 -1.10 12.71
C ARG A 420 5.40 -0.80 14.10
N HIS A 421 6.44 -1.56 14.50
CA HIS A 421 7.07 -1.54 15.81
C HIS A 421 6.16 -1.97 16.98
N GLU A 422 4.99 -2.57 16.68
CA GLU A 422 4.13 -3.12 17.71
C GLU A 422 4.62 -4.49 18.14
N SER A 423 4.77 -4.67 19.45
CA SER A 423 5.20 -5.93 20.03
C SER A 423 4.03 -6.88 20.28
N PHE A 424 4.32 -8.18 20.25
CA PHE A 424 3.39 -9.20 20.72
C PHE A 424 3.80 -9.67 22.12
N PHE A 425 4.30 -10.90 22.25
CA PHE A 425 4.83 -11.44 23.49
C PHE A 425 6.21 -12.08 23.25
N PHE A 426 6.98 -12.24 24.30
CA PHE A 426 8.28 -12.89 24.34
C PHE A 426 9.30 -12.24 23.39
N TRP A 427 9.69 -12.92 22.32
CA TRP A 427 10.74 -12.50 21.38
C TRP A 427 10.22 -11.65 20.22
N ILE A 428 8.91 -11.55 20.03
CA ILE A 428 8.33 -10.77 18.92
C ILE A 428 8.18 -9.32 19.37
N GLN A 429 9.12 -8.47 18.96
CA GLN A 429 9.17 -7.05 19.31
C GLN A 429 8.60 -6.15 18.21
N ASP A 430 8.40 -6.69 17.02
CA ASP A 430 7.85 -5.96 15.87
C ASP A 430 7.04 -6.92 14.98
N LEU A 431 5.72 -6.72 14.95
CA LEU A 431 4.81 -7.53 14.13
C LEU A 431 4.94 -7.27 12.64
N SER A 432 5.52 -6.13 12.24
CA SER A 432 5.76 -5.75 10.84
C SER A 432 7.08 -6.29 10.28
N ALA A 433 7.98 -6.75 11.15
CA ALA A 433 9.27 -7.34 10.80
C ALA A 433 9.19 -8.88 10.78
N PRO A 434 10.11 -9.59 10.09
CA PRO A 434 10.23 -11.04 10.19
C PRO A 434 10.54 -11.50 11.61
N ASP A 435 10.12 -12.74 11.94
CA ASP A 435 10.43 -13.38 13.23
C ASP A 435 11.94 -13.62 13.37
N PRO A 436 12.64 -12.95 14.31
CA PRO A 436 14.09 -13.02 14.43
C PRO A 436 14.61 -14.41 14.86
N LEU A 437 13.79 -15.22 15.51
CA LEU A 437 14.15 -16.57 15.96
C LEU A 437 13.59 -17.68 15.08
N PHE A 438 12.84 -17.34 14.02
CA PHE A 438 12.20 -18.28 13.09
C PHE A 438 11.26 -19.30 13.74
N ILE A 439 10.85 -19.07 15.00
CA ILE A 439 9.97 -19.99 15.74
C ILE A 439 8.60 -20.10 15.08
N LEU A 440 7.99 -18.96 14.70
CA LEU A 440 6.69 -18.96 14.04
C LEU A 440 6.69 -19.68 12.69
N PRO A 441 7.65 -19.46 11.75
CA PRO A 441 7.77 -20.23 10.52
C PRO A 441 7.92 -21.74 10.74
N VAL A 442 8.73 -22.15 11.73
CA VAL A 442 8.92 -23.57 12.08
C VAL A 442 7.63 -24.17 12.65
N LEU A 443 6.94 -23.45 13.54
CA LEU A 443 5.66 -23.88 14.09
C LEU A 443 4.58 -23.99 12.99
N PHE A 444 4.56 -23.05 12.06
CA PHE A 444 3.66 -23.09 10.90
C PHE A 444 3.94 -24.32 10.02
N ALA A 445 5.21 -24.61 9.72
CA ALA A 445 5.61 -25.82 8.98
C ALA A 445 5.14 -27.10 9.66
N ALA A 446 5.33 -27.19 10.99
CA ALA A 446 4.91 -28.35 11.77
C ALA A 446 3.38 -28.55 11.74
N LEU A 447 2.61 -27.47 11.91
CA LEU A 447 1.15 -27.51 11.81
C LEU A 447 0.66 -27.89 10.41
N MET A 448 1.27 -27.34 9.37
CA MET A 448 0.98 -27.73 7.99
C MET A 448 1.30 -29.20 7.72
N TYR A 449 2.43 -29.67 8.18
CA TYR A 449 2.82 -31.08 8.03
C TYR A 449 1.83 -32.02 8.74
N LEU A 450 1.43 -31.69 9.99
CA LEU A 450 0.42 -32.46 10.73
C LEU A 450 -0.94 -32.45 10.02
N THR A 451 -1.35 -31.31 9.49
CA THR A 451 -2.59 -31.19 8.70
C THR A 451 -2.53 -32.06 7.45
N GLN A 452 -1.38 -32.07 6.77
CA GLN A 452 -1.19 -32.83 5.55
C GLN A 452 -1.22 -34.35 5.79
N GLN A 453 -0.70 -34.83 6.92
CA GLN A 453 -0.80 -36.24 7.30
C GLN A 453 -2.25 -36.71 7.50
N LEU A 454 -3.14 -35.79 7.89
CA LEU A 454 -4.57 -36.09 8.02
C LEU A 454 -5.30 -36.12 6.68
N ASN A 455 -4.77 -35.44 5.65
CA ASN A 455 -5.42 -35.33 4.36
C ASN A 455 -5.33 -36.67 3.58
N PRO A 456 -6.42 -37.15 2.97
CA PRO A 456 -6.37 -38.32 2.10
C PRO A 456 -5.53 -38.01 0.88
N GLN A 457 -4.66 -38.95 0.51
CA GLN A 457 -3.89 -38.81 -0.74
C GLN A 457 -4.83 -39.00 -1.94
N PRO A 458 -4.78 -38.13 -2.96
CA PRO A 458 -5.51 -38.34 -4.19
C PRO A 458 -5.09 -39.64 -4.86
N PRO A 459 -6.03 -40.52 -5.24
CA PRO A 459 -5.69 -41.76 -5.93
C PRO A 459 -5.18 -41.49 -7.35
N GLY A 460 -4.21 -42.30 -7.79
CA GLY A 460 -3.61 -42.17 -9.13
C GLY A 460 -2.53 -41.09 -9.24
N MET A 461 -2.07 -40.55 -8.12
CA MET A 461 -0.98 -39.57 -8.10
C MET A 461 0.37 -40.24 -8.45
N ASP A 462 1.12 -39.59 -9.34
CA ASP A 462 2.49 -40.00 -9.66
C ASP A 462 3.37 -39.95 -8.40
N PRO A 463 4.32 -40.90 -8.21
CA PRO A 463 5.22 -40.90 -7.07
C PRO A 463 5.98 -39.58 -6.88
N THR A 464 6.35 -38.93 -7.97
CA THR A 464 7.02 -37.60 -7.94
C THR A 464 6.10 -36.52 -7.40
N GLN A 465 4.84 -36.51 -7.83
CA GLN A 465 3.84 -35.56 -7.31
C GLN A 465 3.58 -35.79 -5.81
N ALA A 466 3.52 -37.06 -5.38
CA ALA A 466 3.34 -37.41 -3.98
C ALA A 466 4.53 -36.89 -3.11
N GLN A 467 5.75 -37.00 -3.62
CA GLN A 467 6.94 -36.43 -2.96
C GLN A 467 6.86 -34.90 -2.87
N ILE A 468 6.56 -34.22 -3.99
CA ILE A 468 6.40 -32.75 -4.00
C ILE A 468 5.37 -32.31 -2.97
N MET A 469 4.21 -32.95 -2.93
CA MET A 469 3.17 -32.64 -1.93
C MET A 469 3.68 -32.85 -0.50
N LYS A 470 4.47 -33.90 -0.24
CA LYS A 470 5.03 -34.16 1.09
C LYS A 470 5.98 -33.06 1.56
N PHE A 471 6.77 -32.48 0.65
CA PHE A 471 7.70 -31.42 0.96
C PHE A 471 7.13 -29.99 0.86
N MET A 472 5.95 -29.85 0.27
CA MET A 472 5.27 -28.55 0.10
C MET A 472 5.18 -27.73 1.40
N PRO A 473 4.85 -28.27 2.59
CA PRO A 473 4.82 -27.51 3.83
C PRO A 473 6.17 -26.86 4.16
N VAL A 474 7.26 -27.57 3.92
CA VAL A 474 8.62 -27.06 4.17
C VAL A 474 8.95 -25.94 3.18
N MET A 475 8.62 -26.10 1.91
CA MET A 475 8.84 -25.07 0.89
C MET A 475 8.06 -23.78 1.20
N ILE A 476 6.81 -23.90 1.63
CA ILE A 476 5.99 -22.75 2.02
C ILE A 476 6.60 -22.09 3.27
N ALA A 477 7.03 -22.86 4.26
CA ALA A 477 7.63 -22.33 5.48
C ALA A 477 8.90 -21.50 5.22
N VAL A 478 9.69 -21.87 4.22
CA VAL A 478 10.87 -21.08 3.81
C VAL A 478 10.48 -19.69 3.33
N ILE A 479 9.37 -19.57 2.59
CA ILE A 479 8.84 -18.26 2.17
C ILE A 479 8.40 -17.45 3.40
N PHE A 480 7.83 -18.11 4.41
CA PHE A 480 7.36 -17.45 5.63
C PHE A 480 8.47 -16.93 6.54
N VAL A 481 9.73 -17.37 6.33
CA VAL A 481 10.91 -16.84 7.04
C VAL A 481 11.11 -15.34 6.81
N ILE A 482 10.81 -14.88 5.60
CA ILE A 482 10.98 -13.47 5.21
C ILE A 482 9.70 -12.63 5.40
N MET A 483 8.58 -13.27 5.78
CA MET A 483 7.29 -12.60 5.97
C MET A 483 7.20 -11.89 7.34
N PRO A 484 6.42 -10.80 7.44
CA PRO A 484 6.16 -10.14 8.71
C PRO A 484 5.59 -11.10 9.78
N ALA A 485 6.09 -11.00 11.02
CA ALA A 485 5.71 -11.88 12.13
C ALA A 485 4.19 -11.89 12.39
N GLY A 486 3.50 -10.77 12.23
CA GLY A 486 2.04 -10.69 12.35
C GLY A 486 1.30 -11.58 11.36
N LEU A 487 1.77 -11.68 10.11
CA LEU A 487 1.19 -12.55 9.10
C LEU A 487 1.48 -14.04 9.41
N VAL A 488 2.69 -14.33 9.88
CA VAL A 488 3.07 -15.69 10.27
C VAL A 488 2.26 -16.12 11.49
N LEU A 489 2.05 -15.23 12.46
CA LEU A 489 1.22 -15.45 13.65
C LEU A 489 -0.23 -15.79 13.27
N TYR A 490 -0.83 -14.99 12.35
CA TYR A 490 -2.14 -15.31 11.76
C TYR A 490 -2.15 -16.72 11.15
N SER A 491 -1.12 -17.06 10.36
CA SER A 491 -1.03 -18.32 9.64
C SER A 491 -0.90 -19.51 10.57
N VAL A 492 -0.13 -19.38 11.66
CA VAL A 492 -0.01 -20.36 12.74
C VAL A 492 -1.37 -20.58 13.41
N ALA A 493 -2.04 -19.51 13.85
CA ALA A 493 -3.35 -19.59 14.48
C ALA A 493 -4.40 -20.22 13.56
N ASN A 494 -4.44 -19.79 12.30
CA ASN A 494 -5.33 -20.32 11.28
C ASN A 494 -5.12 -21.82 11.04
N SER A 495 -3.85 -22.27 10.97
CA SER A 495 -3.49 -23.68 10.78
C SER A 495 -3.80 -24.52 12.02
N ALA A 496 -3.52 -24.01 13.21
CA ALA A 496 -3.85 -24.68 14.47
C ALA A 496 -5.37 -24.90 14.62
N ILE A 497 -6.17 -23.87 14.39
CA ILE A 497 -7.64 -23.98 14.43
C ILE A 497 -8.14 -24.96 13.36
N SER A 498 -7.59 -24.90 12.14
CA SER A 498 -7.95 -25.82 11.05
C SER A 498 -7.64 -27.28 11.41
N LEU A 499 -6.49 -27.54 12.05
CA LEU A 499 -6.11 -28.88 12.50
C LEU A 499 -7.09 -29.42 13.56
N VAL A 500 -7.50 -28.56 14.51
CA VAL A 500 -8.51 -28.92 15.52
C VAL A 500 -9.86 -29.19 14.86
N GLN A 501 -10.31 -28.33 13.96
CA GLN A 501 -11.55 -28.50 13.20
C GLN A 501 -11.54 -29.80 12.41
N GLN A 502 -10.47 -30.07 11.68
CA GLN A 502 -10.32 -31.28 10.89
C GLN A 502 -10.37 -32.55 11.74
N ARG A 503 -9.63 -32.57 12.87
CA ARG A 503 -9.67 -33.71 13.82
C ARG A 503 -11.05 -33.92 14.40
N ALA A 504 -11.75 -32.87 14.80
CA ALA A 504 -13.11 -32.95 15.33
C ALA A 504 -14.08 -33.55 14.30
N MET A 505 -13.97 -33.12 13.02
CA MET A 505 -14.83 -33.63 11.96
C MET A 505 -14.51 -35.10 11.60
N TYR A 506 -13.24 -35.49 11.60
CA TYR A 506 -12.84 -36.89 11.37
C TYR A 506 -13.33 -37.81 12.48
N LYS A 507 -13.27 -37.36 13.74
CA LYS A 507 -13.85 -38.10 14.87
C LYS A 507 -15.36 -38.25 14.75
N LYS A 508 -16.06 -37.19 14.30
CA LYS A 508 -17.53 -37.20 14.14
C LYS A 508 -18.01 -38.12 13.00
N PHE A 509 -17.26 -38.19 11.88
CA PHE A 509 -17.66 -38.97 10.71
C PHE A 509 -17.00 -40.36 10.61
N GLY A 510 -16.36 -40.83 11.69
CA GLY A 510 -16.00 -42.23 11.86
C GLY A 510 -14.84 -42.73 11.00
N ALA A 511 -13.87 -41.91 10.68
CA ALA A 511 -12.62 -42.43 10.14
C ALA A 511 -11.90 -43.26 11.22
N PRO A 512 -11.56 -44.55 10.99
CA PRO A 512 -10.85 -45.36 11.96
C PRO A 512 -9.57 -44.65 12.35
N SER A 513 -9.32 -44.54 13.66
CA SER A 513 -8.06 -44.06 14.20
C SER A 513 -6.97 -45.02 13.71
N SER A 514 -6.20 -44.60 12.68
CA SER A 514 -4.93 -45.26 12.42
C SER A 514 -4.03 -44.98 13.62
N THR A 515 -3.89 -45.92 14.52
CA THR A 515 -2.81 -46.02 15.47
C THR A 515 -1.49 -45.94 14.67
N VAL A 516 -0.76 -44.86 14.85
CA VAL A 516 0.67 -44.75 14.55
C VAL A 516 1.41 -45.16 15.80
#